data_c3b74a70f148709b323b0a3651d45dce
#
_entry.id   c3b74a70f148709b323b0a3651d45dce
#
_cell.length_a   1.000
_cell.length_b   1.000
_cell.length_c   1.000
_cell.angle_alpha   90.00
_cell.angle_beta   90.00
_cell.angle_gamma   90.00
#
_symmetry.space_group_name_H-M   'P 1'
#
loop_
_entity.id
_entity.type
_entity.pdbx_description
1 polymer ?
#
loop_
_entity_poly.entity_id
_entity_poly.type
_entity_poly.pdbx_seq_one_letter_code
_entity_poly.pdbx_strand_id
1 'polypeptide(L)'
;VRPGPYVCAEWEFGGFPGWLLKDEDLKVRSQDPRFLEPAMAYLKKVCSMLEPLQITKGGPIIMAQVENEYGSYGSDKDYVKKHLDVIRKELPGVVPFTSDGPNDWMIKNGTLPGVVPAMNFGGGAKGAFANLEKHKGKTPRINGEFWVGWFDHWGKPKNGGSTEGFNRDLKWMLENNVSPNLFMVHGGTSFGFMNGANWEGAYTPDVTNYDYGAPISENGTLTDRYRTFRQTIQDYYGDTYKLPEPPAQPEMMELPPITFTETAGMFSRLPQPSIRKEPVHMEALGQSLGFILYRTKVQGPVKGELKMNNMQDRAIVYVDGKRQGAADRRYKQDSCDVVIPSGLHTVDIFVENMGRINFGGQIQ
;
A
#
# COMPACT_ATOMS: atom_id res chain seq x y z
N VAL A 1 -6.92 11.41 -12.08
CA VAL A 1 -7.41 10.32 -11.21
C VAL A 1 -6.57 9.06 -11.39
N ARG A 2 -6.53 8.21 -10.37
CA ARG A 2 -5.78 6.94 -10.33
C ARG A 2 -6.75 5.83 -9.91
N PRO A 3 -7.49 5.23 -10.87
CA PRO A 3 -8.67 4.41 -10.57
C PRO A 3 -8.34 3.00 -10.03
N GLY A 4 -7.11 2.57 -10.02
CA GLY A 4 -6.73 1.20 -9.67
C GLY A 4 -7.10 0.17 -10.76
N PRO A 5 -7.37 -1.10 -10.39
CA PRO A 5 -7.64 -1.66 -9.04
C PRO A 5 -6.43 -1.78 -8.11
N TYR A 6 -5.20 -1.92 -8.62
CA TYR A 6 -4.00 -1.89 -7.81
C TYR A 6 -3.59 -0.43 -7.55
N VAL A 7 -3.44 -0.05 -6.29
CA VAL A 7 -3.10 1.31 -5.89
C VAL A 7 -1.79 1.41 -5.09
N CYS A 8 -1.22 0.29 -4.66
CA CYS A 8 -0.06 0.23 -3.77
C CYS A 8 -0.34 0.94 -2.43
N ALA A 9 0.22 2.12 -2.22
CA ALA A 9 -0.08 3.09 -1.17
C ALA A 9 0.05 2.55 0.27
N GLU A 10 0.84 1.51 0.46
CA GLU A 10 1.00 0.78 1.72
C GLU A 10 -0.36 0.40 2.34
N TRP A 11 -1.33 0.24 1.46
CA TRP A 11 -2.66 -0.24 1.76
C TRP A 11 -2.70 -1.77 1.67
N GLU A 12 -3.54 -2.39 2.51
CA GLU A 12 -3.72 -3.83 2.58
C GLU A 12 -3.85 -4.45 1.19
N PHE A 13 -2.95 -5.38 0.85
CA PHE A 13 -2.88 -6.08 -0.43
C PHE A 13 -2.82 -5.15 -1.66
N GLY A 14 -2.34 -3.90 -1.49
CA GLY A 14 -2.30 -2.90 -2.56
C GLY A 14 -3.66 -2.46 -3.07
N GLY A 15 -4.71 -2.64 -2.28
CA GLY A 15 -6.10 -2.31 -2.61
C GLY A 15 -6.91 -3.50 -3.14
N PHE A 16 -6.30 -4.66 -3.34
CA PHE A 16 -7.03 -5.86 -3.74
C PHE A 16 -7.84 -6.44 -2.58
N PRO A 17 -9.01 -7.00 -2.84
CA PRO A 17 -9.77 -7.69 -1.82
C PRO A 17 -9.17 -9.06 -1.48
N GLY A 18 -9.08 -9.39 -0.20
CA GLY A 18 -8.47 -10.64 0.28
C GLY A 18 -9.12 -11.92 -0.26
N TRP A 19 -10.40 -11.88 -0.68
CA TRP A 19 -11.06 -13.05 -1.28
C TRP A 19 -10.39 -13.57 -2.56
N LEU A 20 -9.57 -12.78 -3.24
CA LEU A 20 -8.76 -13.24 -4.37
C LEU A 20 -7.80 -14.36 -3.96
N LEU A 21 -7.33 -14.36 -2.71
CA LEU A 21 -6.40 -15.35 -2.19
C LEU A 21 -7.06 -16.67 -1.73
N LYS A 22 -8.35 -16.87 -2.00
CA LYS A 22 -8.97 -18.20 -1.83
C LYS A 22 -8.30 -19.26 -2.67
N ASP A 23 -7.82 -18.88 -3.83
CA ASP A 23 -7.06 -19.71 -4.76
C ASP A 23 -5.57 -19.43 -4.55
N GLU A 24 -4.87 -20.30 -3.84
CA GLU A 24 -3.46 -20.12 -3.45
C GLU A 24 -2.50 -19.98 -4.64
N ASP A 25 -2.88 -20.47 -5.82
CA ASP A 25 -2.10 -20.39 -7.06
C ASP A 25 -2.44 -19.18 -7.94
N LEU A 26 -3.35 -18.31 -7.49
CA LEU A 26 -3.76 -17.13 -8.23
C LEU A 26 -2.58 -16.17 -8.45
N LYS A 27 -2.43 -15.72 -9.68
CA LYS A 27 -1.46 -14.68 -10.04
C LYS A 27 -2.15 -13.35 -10.22
N VAL A 28 -1.99 -12.47 -9.24
CA VAL A 28 -2.48 -11.09 -9.35
C VAL A 28 -1.66 -10.29 -10.36
N ARG A 29 -2.20 -9.17 -10.83
CA ARG A 29 -1.57 -8.27 -11.82
C ARG A 29 -1.07 -9.02 -13.07
N SER A 30 -1.89 -9.95 -13.55
CA SER A 30 -1.59 -10.84 -14.68
C SER A 30 -2.81 -11.06 -15.57
N GLN A 31 -2.65 -11.88 -16.60
CA GLN A 31 -3.75 -12.30 -17.47
C GLN A 31 -4.53 -13.52 -16.94
N ASP A 32 -4.26 -14.00 -15.72
CA ASP A 32 -5.07 -15.03 -15.08
C ASP A 32 -6.53 -14.58 -15.05
N PRO A 33 -7.47 -15.29 -15.69
CA PRO A 33 -8.86 -14.83 -15.79
C PRO A 33 -9.54 -14.66 -14.43
N ARG A 34 -9.15 -15.46 -13.43
CA ARG A 34 -9.66 -15.36 -12.04
C ARG A 34 -9.34 -14.01 -11.40
N PHE A 35 -8.24 -13.37 -11.82
CA PHE A 35 -7.85 -12.03 -11.41
C PHE A 35 -8.35 -10.97 -12.40
N LEU A 36 -8.11 -11.17 -13.68
CA LEU A 36 -8.32 -10.14 -14.70
C LEU A 36 -9.80 -9.77 -14.87
N GLU A 37 -10.70 -10.74 -14.87
CA GLU A 37 -12.14 -10.50 -15.06
C GLU A 37 -12.72 -9.60 -13.96
N PRO A 38 -12.56 -9.91 -12.65
CA PRO A 38 -13.03 -9.02 -11.59
C PRO A 38 -12.31 -7.68 -11.57
N ALA A 39 -11.00 -7.63 -11.89
CA ALA A 39 -10.25 -6.38 -12.00
C ALA A 39 -10.81 -5.45 -13.08
N MET A 40 -11.12 -5.99 -14.26
CA MET A 40 -11.74 -5.22 -15.35
C MET A 40 -13.18 -4.82 -15.03
N ALA A 41 -13.93 -5.65 -14.33
CA ALA A 41 -15.29 -5.32 -13.87
C ALA A 41 -15.26 -4.14 -12.87
N TYR A 42 -14.35 -4.18 -11.91
CA TYR A 42 -14.11 -3.09 -10.97
C TYR A 42 -13.73 -1.78 -11.70
N LEU A 43 -12.72 -1.86 -12.59
CA LEU A 43 -12.23 -0.69 -13.32
C LEU A 43 -13.34 -0.04 -14.16
N LYS A 44 -14.15 -0.83 -14.86
CA LYS A 44 -15.33 -0.34 -15.61
C LYS A 44 -16.30 0.39 -14.69
N LYS A 45 -16.61 -0.20 -13.51
CA LYS A 45 -17.51 0.40 -12.55
C LYS A 45 -16.99 1.75 -12.04
N VAL A 46 -15.71 1.83 -11.65
CA VAL A 46 -15.10 3.07 -11.21
C VAL A 46 -15.10 4.11 -12.34
N CYS A 47 -14.67 3.74 -13.53
CA CYS A 47 -14.67 4.64 -14.67
C CYS A 47 -16.08 5.16 -15.01
N SER A 48 -17.12 4.31 -14.92
CA SER A 48 -18.50 4.76 -15.15
C SER A 48 -18.97 5.83 -14.14
N MET A 49 -18.45 5.78 -12.89
CA MET A 49 -18.73 6.81 -11.88
C MET A 49 -17.95 8.10 -12.13
N LEU A 50 -16.76 8.01 -12.71
CA LEU A 50 -15.90 9.13 -13.05
C LEU A 50 -16.29 9.81 -14.38
N GLU A 51 -17.01 9.10 -15.22
CA GLU A 51 -17.37 9.52 -16.57
C GLU A 51 -18.03 10.92 -16.64
N PRO A 52 -18.98 11.29 -15.77
CA PRO A 52 -19.58 12.63 -15.79
C PRO A 52 -18.60 13.75 -15.34
N LEU A 53 -17.49 13.38 -14.69
CA LEU A 53 -16.54 14.33 -14.11
C LEU A 53 -15.35 14.65 -15.03
N GLN A 54 -15.40 14.19 -16.29
CA GLN A 54 -14.36 14.48 -17.28
C GLN A 54 -14.34 15.96 -17.64
N ILE A 55 -13.15 16.50 -17.94
CA ILE A 55 -12.97 17.89 -18.35
C ILE A 55 -13.81 18.26 -19.57
N THR A 56 -14.00 17.35 -20.51
CA THR A 56 -14.84 17.51 -21.71
C THR A 56 -16.34 17.62 -21.40
N LYS A 57 -16.73 17.32 -20.15
CA LYS A 57 -18.10 17.46 -19.63
C LYS A 57 -18.22 18.58 -18.57
N GLY A 58 -17.19 19.40 -18.43
CA GLY A 58 -17.13 20.47 -17.44
C GLY A 58 -16.68 20.02 -16.05
N GLY A 59 -16.27 18.79 -15.88
CA GLY A 59 -15.71 18.26 -14.63
C GLY A 59 -14.21 18.53 -14.47
N PRO A 60 -13.61 18.17 -13.32
CA PRO A 60 -12.22 18.48 -13.01
C PRO A 60 -11.22 17.44 -13.51
N ILE A 61 -11.65 16.28 -14.04
CA ILE A 61 -10.75 15.18 -14.40
C ILE A 61 -10.15 15.42 -15.78
N ILE A 62 -8.84 15.64 -15.84
CA ILE A 62 -8.06 15.85 -17.07
C ILE A 62 -7.29 14.61 -17.51
N MET A 63 -6.88 13.74 -16.58
CA MET A 63 -6.04 12.58 -16.84
C MET A 63 -6.48 11.38 -16.00
N ALA A 64 -6.28 10.16 -16.53
CA ALA A 64 -6.50 8.91 -15.82
C ALA A 64 -5.30 7.98 -15.93
N GLN A 65 -4.82 7.47 -14.79
CA GLN A 65 -3.69 6.55 -14.73
C GLN A 65 -4.11 5.14 -15.19
N VAL A 66 -3.23 4.53 -15.96
CA VAL A 66 -3.34 3.14 -16.43
C VAL A 66 -2.48 2.28 -15.53
N GLU A 67 -3.09 1.41 -14.73
CA GLU A 67 -2.42 0.57 -13.73
C GLU A 67 -1.61 1.42 -12.71
N ASN A 68 -0.69 0.86 -11.94
CA ASN A 68 0.21 1.59 -11.05
C ASN A 68 1.58 0.92 -10.97
N GLU A 69 2.63 1.63 -11.42
CA GLU A 69 4.01 1.19 -11.33
C GLU A 69 4.26 -0.23 -11.87
N TYR A 70 3.53 -0.60 -12.92
CA TYR A 70 3.61 -1.96 -13.45
C TYR A 70 5.02 -2.32 -13.89
N GLY A 71 5.79 -1.33 -14.32
CA GLY A 71 7.20 -1.53 -14.70
C GLY A 71 8.08 -2.05 -13.58
N SER A 72 7.73 -1.83 -12.32
CA SER A 72 8.44 -2.38 -11.16
C SER A 72 8.03 -3.84 -10.83
N TYR A 73 6.90 -4.29 -11.37
CA TYR A 73 6.31 -5.59 -11.07
C TYR A 73 6.45 -6.60 -12.20
N GLY A 74 6.22 -6.18 -13.43
CA GLY A 74 6.18 -7.08 -14.59
C GLY A 74 6.46 -6.42 -15.92
N SER A 75 6.31 -7.19 -17.00
CA SER A 75 6.58 -6.74 -18.39
C SER A 75 5.47 -7.10 -19.38
N ASP A 76 4.33 -7.61 -18.90
CA ASP A 76 3.20 -7.99 -19.74
C ASP A 76 2.42 -6.76 -20.24
N LYS A 77 2.78 -6.31 -21.44
CA LYS A 77 2.16 -5.16 -22.11
C LYS A 77 0.69 -5.39 -22.44
N ASP A 78 0.30 -6.62 -22.73
CA ASP A 78 -1.08 -6.95 -23.07
C ASP A 78 -1.98 -6.83 -21.82
N TYR A 79 -1.47 -7.19 -20.64
CA TYR A 79 -2.15 -6.94 -19.38
C TYR A 79 -2.40 -5.44 -19.16
N VAL A 80 -1.35 -4.60 -19.25
CA VAL A 80 -1.49 -3.15 -19.08
C VAL A 80 -2.38 -2.52 -20.15
N LYS A 81 -2.31 -3.04 -21.37
CA LYS A 81 -3.16 -2.58 -22.48
C LYS A 81 -4.65 -2.81 -22.20
N LYS A 82 -5.04 -3.90 -21.53
CA LYS A 82 -6.44 -4.15 -21.17
C LYS A 82 -6.99 -3.06 -20.25
N HIS A 83 -6.18 -2.54 -19.32
CA HIS A 83 -6.55 -1.39 -18.49
C HIS A 83 -6.72 -0.13 -19.34
N LEU A 84 -5.78 0.12 -20.24
CA LEU A 84 -5.84 1.25 -21.16
C LEU A 84 -7.10 1.22 -22.03
N ASP A 85 -7.46 0.03 -22.56
CA ASP A 85 -8.63 -0.13 -23.40
C ASP A 85 -9.94 0.18 -22.65
N VAL A 86 -10.03 -0.21 -21.36
CA VAL A 86 -11.16 0.18 -20.50
C VAL A 86 -11.19 1.69 -20.28
N ILE A 87 -10.05 2.31 -19.90
CA ILE A 87 -9.98 3.75 -19.65
C ILE A 87 -10.36 4.54 -20.90
N ARG A 88 -9.82 4.18 -22.07
CA ARG A 88 -10.14 4.86 -23.34
C ARG A 88 -11.61 4.73 -23.73
N LYS A 89 -12.22 3.59 -23.42
CA LYS A 89 -13.62 3.34 -23.72
C LYS A 89 -14.57 4.11 -22.78
N GLU A 90 -14.30 4.03 -21.48
CA GLU A 90 -15.20 4.55 -20.45
C GLU A 90 -14.94 6.05 -20.14
N LEU A 91 -13.71 6.53 -20.37
CA LEU A 91 -13.28 7.90 -20.11
C LEU A 91 -12.63 8.55 -21.37
N PRO A 92 -13.37 8.65 -22.49
CA PRO A 92 -12.79 9.12 -23.77
C PRO A 92 -12.36 10.59 -23.75
N GLY A 93 -12.81 11.40 -22.79
CA GLY A 93 -12.51 12.81 -22.65
C GLY A 93 -11.27 13.15 -21.82
N VAL A 94 -10.51 12.16 -21.34
CA VAL A 94 -9.30 12.36 -20.53
C VAL A 94 -8.06 11.78 -21.19
N VAL A 95 -6.89 12.28 -20.80
CA VAL A 95 -5.60 11.78 -21.30
C VAL A 95 -5.17 10.57 -20.43
N PRO A 96 -4.99 9.37 -20.99
CA PRO A 96 -4.41 8.25 -20.24
C PRO A 96 -2.91 8.46 -20.02
N PHE A 97 -2.41 8.09 -18.84
CA PHE A 97 -0.99 8.11 -18.51
C PHE A 97 -0.57 6.87 -17.73
N THR A 98 0.70 6.45 -17.86
CA THR A 98 1.35 5.48 -16.95
C THR A 98 2.24 6.22 -15.97
N SER A 99 2.52 5.61 -14.82
CA SER A 99 3.36 6.21 -13.78
C SER A 99 4.29 5.14 -13.23
N ASP A 100 5.60 5.29 -13.46
CA ASP A 100 6.62 4.28 -13.18
C ASP A 100 7.88 4.94 -12.62
N GLY A 101 8.71 4.14 -11.92
CA GLY A 101 10.02 4.58 -11.46
C GLY A 101 10.99 4.91 -12.62
N PRO A 102 12.09 5.66 -12.35
CA PRO A 102 12.93 6.25 -13.38
C PRO A 102 14.01 5.31 -13.95
N ASN A 103 14.06 4.03 -13.53
CA ASN A 103 15.05 3.08 -14.01
C ASN A 103 14.73 2.57 -15.43
N ASP A 104 15.76 2.23 -16.19
CA ASP A 104 15.63 1.75 -17.57
C ASP A 104 14.59 0.65 -17.74
N TRP A 105 14.62 -0.35 -16.84
CA TRP A 105 13.71 -1.49 -16.91
C TRP A 105 12.27 -1.12 -16.51
N MET A 106 12.08 -0.22 -15.57
CA MET A 106 10.75 0.28 -15.17
C MET A 106 10.11 1.07 -16.30
N ILE A 107 10.85 1.99 -16.92
CA ILE A 107 10.39 2.75 -18.09
C ILE A 107 10.03 1.82 -19.25
N LYS A 108 10.90 0.84 -19.55
CA LYS A 108 10.65 -0.12 -20.62
C LYS A 108 9.42 -0.98 -20.36
N ASN A 109 9.24 -1.44 -19.15
CA ASN A 109 8.20 -2.40 -18.79
C ASN A 109 6.86 -1.74 -18.44
N GLY A 110 6.83 -0.55 -17.83
CA GLY A 110 5.60 0.12 -17.42
C GLY A 110 4.91 0.93 -18.53
N THR A 111 5.69 1.58 -19.41
CA THR A 111 5.12 2.52 -20.39
C THR A 111 4.52 1.83 -21.61
N LEU A 112 3.51 2.44 -22.22
CA LEU A 112 2.85 1.98 -23.45
C LEU A 112 3.05 2.99 -24.60
N PRO A 113 3.04 2.53 -25.88
CA PRO A 113 3.01 3.44 -27.03
C PRO A 113 1.75 4.33 -27.02
N GLY A 114 1.93 5.63 -27.29
CA GLY A 114 0.82 6.58 -27.37
C GLY A 114 0.11 6.88 -26.03
N VAL A 115 0.76 6.57 -24.92
CA VAL A 115 0.32 6.90 -23.55
C VAL A 115 1.37 7.80 -22.93
N VAL A 116 0.95 8.83 -22.23
CA VAL A 116 1.86 9.79 -21.57
C VAL A 116 2.56 9.09 -20.40
N PRO A 117 3.90 9.03 -20.36
CA PRO A 117 4.62 8.48 -19.21
C PRO A 117 4.83 9.54 -18.13
N ALA A 118 4.44 9.27 -16.90
CA ALA A 118 4.83 10.03 -15.71
C ALA A 118 5.92 9.28 -14.93
N MET A 119 6.75 10.02 -14.18
CA MET A 119 7.85 9.47 -13.42
C MET A 119 7.62 9.58 -11.92
N ASN A 120 7.87 8.48 -11.17
CA ASN A 120 7.79 8.42 -9.72
C ASN A 120 9.20 8.37 -9.12
N PHE A 121 9.50 9.27 -8.18
CA PHE A 121 10.81 9.32 -7.51
C PHE A 121 10.78 10.19 -6.25
N GLY A 122 11.67 9.90 -5.30
CA GLY A 122 11.90 10.73 -4.10
C GLY A 122 13.05 11.73 -4.23
N GLY A 123 13.79 11.70 -5.35
CA GLY A 123 14.91 12.59 -5.58
C GLY A 123 15.57 12.34 -6.94
N GLY A 124 16.50 13.23 -7.34
CA GLY A 124 17.21 13.10 -8.60
C GLY A 124 16.38 13.43 -9.83
N ALA A 125 15.45 14.38 -9.74
CA ALA A 125 14.51 14.78 -10.79
C ALA A 125 15.18 14.97 -12.17
N LYS A 126 16.33 15.67 -12.22
CA LYS A 126 17.08 15.89 -13.45
C LYS A 126 17.48 14.59 -14.15
N GLY A 127 17.99 13.62 -13.38
CA GLY A 127 18.40 12.30 -13.89
C GLY A 127 17.20 11.48 -14.37
N ALA A 128 16.10 11.49 -13.61
CA ALA A 128 14.87 10.78 -13.94
C ALA A 128 14.32 11.22 -15.31
N PHE A 129 14.21 12.53 -15.54
CA PHE A 129 13.70 13.05 -16.82
C PHE A 129 14.70 12.93 -17.97
N ALA A 130 16.01 12.99 -17.72
CA ALA A 130 17.00 12.68 -18.73
C ALA A 130 16.90 11.20 -19.19
N ASN A 131 16.68 10.29 -18.26
CA ASN A 131 16.49 8.89 -18.58
C ASN A 131 15.17 8.62 -19.34
N LEU A 132 14.09 9.29 -18.94
CA LEU A 132 12.83 9.22 -19.69
C LEU A 132 13.02 9.68 -21.14
N GLU A 133 13.66 10.83 -21.35
CA GLU A 133 13.91 11.37 -22.70
C GLU A 133 14.77 10.44 -23.57
N LYS A 134 15.77 9.80 -22.96
CA LYS A 134 16.59 8.77 -23.64
C LYS A 134 15.74 7.60 -24.18
N HIS A 135 14.69 7.18 -23.45
CA HIS A 135 13.87 6.02 -23.81
C HIS A 135 12.64 6.36 -24.65
N LYS A 136 12.09 7.56 -24.50
CA LYS A 136 10.79 7.96 -25.08
C LYS A 136 10.87 9.19 -25.98
N GLY A 137 12.03 9.83 -26.07
CA GLY A 137 12.15 11.12 -26.71
C GLY A 137 11.45 12.23 -25.90
N LYS A 138 11.16 13.36 -26.56
CA LYS A 138 10.47 14.48 -25.92
C LYS A 138 9.01 14.12 -25.63
N THR A 139 8.64 14.11 -24.36
CA THR A 139 7.28 13.89 -23.86
C THR A 139 6.91 15.02 -22.89
N PRO A 140 5.62 15.23 -22.57
CA PRO A 140 5.26 16.05 -21.44
C PRO A 140 5.99 15.57 -20.16
N ARG A 141 6.56 16.51 -19.41
CA ARG A 141 7.30 16.19 -18.19
C ARG A 141 6.34 16.22 -17.01
N ILE A 142 5.90 15.05 -16.57
CA ILE A 142 4.97 14.88 -15.44
C ILE A 142 5.65 13.99 -14.41
N ASN A 143 5.70 14.47 -13.18
CA ASN A 143 6.02 13.64 -12.04
C ASN A 143 4.69 13.11 -11.48
N GLY A 144 4.52 11.78 -11.48
CA GLY A 144 3.31 11.11 -11.02
C GLY A 144 3.27 10.97 -9.50
N GLU A 145 4.44 10.79 -8.89
CA GLU A 145 4.64 10.77 -7.44
C GLU A 145 6.01 11.36 -7.12
N PHE A 146 6.00 12.49 -6.45
CA PHE A 146 7.19 13.04 -5.83
C PHE A 146 7.20 12.67 -4.35
N TRP A 147 7.95 11.64 -4.01
CA TRP A 147 8.01 11.13 -2.64
C TRP A 147 8.77 12.08 -1.74
N VAL A 148 8.02 12.92 -1.02
CA VAL A 148 8.56 13.95 -0.12
C VAL A 148 8.74 13.48 1.33
N GLY A 149 8.79 12.19 1.53
CA GLY A 149 8.95 11.48 2.79
C GLY A 149 8.95 9.99 2.54
N TRP A 150 8.63 9.20 3.55
CA TRP A 150 8.45 7.76 3.43
C TRP A 150 7.56 7.23 4.55
N PHE A 151 6.90 6.11 4.31
CA PHE A 151 6.08 5.41 5.28
C PHE A 151 6.94 4.65 6.30
N ASP A 152 6.32 4.28 7.42
CA ASP A 152 6.99 3.59 8.52
C ASP A 152 6.62 2.12 8.58
N HIS A 153 7.54 1.29 9.04
CA HIS A 153 7.34 -0.14 9.26
C HIS A 153 7.24 -0.48 10.75
N TRP A 154 6.42 -1.45 11.06
CA TRP A 154 6.21 -1.94 12.42
C TRP A 154 7.50 -2.47 13.03
N GLY A 155 7.92 -1.87 14.14
CA GLY A 155 9.15 -2.24 14.86
C GLY A 155 10.45 -1.70 14.25
N LYS A 156 10.38 -0.78 13.29
CA LYS A 156 11.54 -0.06 12.73
C LYS A 156 11.58 1.39 13.21
N PRO A 157 12.76 2.05 13.17
CA PRO A 157 12.83 3.49 13.38
C PRO A 157 11.94 4.25 12.41
N LYS A 158 11.41 5.40 12.84
CA LYS A 158 10.62 6.28 11.99
C LYS A 158 11.45 6.75 10.78
N ASN A 159 10.85 6.68 9.60
CA ASN A 159 11.44 7.21 8.40
C ASN A 159 11.36 8.75 8.37
N GLY A 160 12.23 9.35 7.60
CA GLY A 160 12.31 10.78 7.43
C GLY A 160 12.80 11.12 6.03
N GLY A 161 13.36 12.31 5.88
CA GLY A 161 13.97 12.76 4.64
C GLY A 161 14.34 14.23 4.74
N SER A 162 15.36 14.64 3.99
CA SER A 162 15.85 16.02 3.99
C SER A 162 14.86 16.92 3.26
N THR A 163 14.25 17.84 3.98
CA THR A 163 13.41 18.89 3.39
C THR A 163 14.17 19.69 2.33
N GLU A 164 15.45 19.99 2.58
CA GLU A 164 16.30 20.72 1.63
C GLU A 164 16.55 19.93 0.34
N GLY A 165 16.73 18.60 0.46
CA GLY A 165 16.89 17.70 -0.68
C GLY A 165 15.65 17.70 -1.56
N PHE A 166 14.49 17.48 -0.98
CA PHE A 166 13.22 17.50 -1.70
C PHE A 166 12.92 18.89 -2.29
N ASN A 167 13.18 19.95 -1.55
CA ASN A 167 12.96 21.32 -2.02
C ASN A 167 13.83 21.67 -3.23
N ARG A 168 15.08 21.21 -3.27
CA ARG A 168 15.98 21.39 -4.41
C ARG A 168 15.43 20.74 -5.68
N ASP A 169 14.90 19.49 -5.57
CA ASP A 169 14.28 18.81 -6.70
C ASP A 169 12.95 19.48 -7.10
N LEU A 170 12.12 19.93 -6.15
CA LEU A 170 10.90 20.69 -6.43
C LEU A 170 11.21 21.96 -7.23
N LYS A 171 12.18 22.74 -6.78
CA LYS A 171 12.64 23.95 -7.47
C LYS A 171 13.10 23.63 -8.90
N TRP A 172 13.95 22.59 -9.05
CA TRP A 172 14.40 22.17 -10.38
C TRP A 172 13.23 21.78 -11.28
N MET A 173 12.25 21.04 -10.77
CA MET A 173 11.06 20.66 -11.54
C MET A 173 10.28 21.87 -12.05
N LEU A 174 10.01 22.83 -11.17
CA LEU A 174 9.30 24.06 -11.54
C LEU A 174 10.07 24.85 -12.62
N GLU A 175 11.37 25.05 -12.44
CA GLU A 175 12.24 25.77 -13.39
C GLU A 175 12.41 25.06 -14.75
N ASN A 176 12.12 23.75 -14.84
CA ASN A 176 12.27 22.94 -16.05
C ASN A 176 10.94 22.47 -16.66
N ASN A 177 9.83 23.15 -16.35
CA ASN A 177 8.49 22.86 -16.87
C ASN A 177 8.05 21.41 -16.60
N VAL A 178 8.36 20.88 -15.42
CA VAL A 178 7.83 19.63 -14.92
C VAL A 178 6.60 19.92 -14.08
N SER A 179 5.51 19.21 -14.30
CA SER A 179 4.32 19.24 -13.44
C SER A 179 4.54 18.31 -12.24
N PRO A 180 4.88 18.81 -11.03
CA PRO A 180 5.09 17.97 -9.86
C PRO A 180 3.76 17.53 -9.24
N ASN A 181 3.73 16.32 -8.70
CA ASN A 181 2.63 15.82 -7.90
C ASN A 181 3.22 15.28 -6.56
N LEU A 182 3.07 16.07 -5.51
CA LEU A 182 3.60 15.72 -4.19
C LEU A 182 2.90 14.47 -3.64
N PHE A 183 3.67 13.47 -3.31
CA PHE A 183 3.21 12.23 -2.67
C PHE A 183 3.98 12.05 -1.34
N MET A 184 3.37 12.28 -0.17
CA MET A 184 2.01 12.81 0.05
C MET A 184 2.06 14.27 0.48
N VAL A 185 1.04 15.06 0.16
CA VAL A 185 0.85 16.37 0.82
C VAL A 185 0.36 16.18 2.26
N HIS A 186 -0.53 15.19 2.44
CA HIS A 186 -1.06 14.71 3.71
C HIS A 186 -1.27 13.20 3.58
N GLY A 187 -0.62 12.41 4.41
CA GLY A 187 -0.66 10.96 4.30
C GLY A 187 -1.91 10.31 4.88
N GLY A 188 -2.36 10.76 6.04
CA GLY A 188 -3.51 10.21 6.74
C GLY A 188 -3.22 8.93 7.51
N THR A 189 -4.26 8.15 7.77
CA THR A 189 -4.21 6.94 8.59
C THR A 189 -4.93 5.78 7.91
N SER A 190 -4.26 4.64 7.78
CA SER A 190 -4.87 3.37 7.36
C SER A 190 -5.53 2.69 8.55
N PHE A 191 -6.77 3.08 8.88
CA PHE A 191 -7.46 2.63 10.09
C PHE A 191 -7.67 1.11 10.17
N GLY A 192 -7.68 0.59 11.38
CA GLY A 192 -7.95 -0.82 11.69
C GLY A 192 -6.82 -1.73 11.18
N PHE A 193 -7.15 -2.67 10.30
CA PHE A 193 -6.24 -3.63 9.70
C PHE A 193 -5.95 -3.32 8.22
N MET A 194 -6.00 -2.05 7.83
CA MET A 194 -5.90 -1.67 6.42
C MET A 194 -4.48 -1.28 5.99
N ASN A 195 -3.48 -1.36 6.87
CA ASN A 195 -2.08 -1.26 6.49
C ASN A 195 -1.64 -2.49 5.68
N GLY A 196 -0.82 -2.28 4.68
CA GLY A 196 -0.18 -3.34 3.93
C GLY A 196 1.15 -3.77 4.51
N ALA A 197 1.97 -4.37 3.68
CA ALA A 197 3.36 -4.73 3.97
C ALA A 197 4.20 -4.64 2.69
N ASN A 198 5.52 -4.48 2.84
CA ASN A 198 6.45 -4.50 1.73
C ASN A 198 7.30 -5.78 1.73
N TRP A 199 7.78 -6.15 0.55
CA TRP A 199 8.73 -7.24 0.39
C TRP A 199 9.97 -6.78 -0.38
N GLU A 200 11.05 -6.57 0.37
CA GLU A 200 12.38 -6.24 -0.16
C GLU A 200 13.41 -7.28 0.34
N GLY A 201 13.13 -8.56 0.05
CA GLY A 201 13.93 -9.70 0.55
C GLY A 201 13.55 -10.16 1.96
N ALA A 202 12.69 -9.41 2.65
CA ALA A 202 12.06 -9.77 3.92
C ALA A 202 10.66 -9.16 4.01
N TYR A 203 9.81 -9.77 4.83
CA TYR A 203 8.49 -9.23 5.15
C TYR A 203 8.62 -8.05 6.13
N THR A 204 8.07 -6.90 5.75
CA THR A 204 8.06 -5.69 6.56
C THR A 204 6.66 -5.09 6.57
N PRO A 205 5.85 -5.38 7.64
CA PRO A 205 4.51 -4.82 7.75
C PRO A 205 4.58 -3.31 8.01
N ASP A 206 3.69 -2.58 7.37
CA ASP A 206 3.57 -1.14 7.53
C ASP A 206 2.77 -0.83 8.81
N VAL A 207 2.95 0.37 9.35
CA VAL A 207 2.11 0.85 10.45
C VAL A 207 0.83 1.48 9.90
N THR A 208 -0.20 1.62 10.74
CA THR A 208 -1.46 2.28 10.34
C THR A 208 -1.28 3.77 10.08
N ASN A 209 -0.34 4.42 10.75
CA ASN A 209 0.01 5.82 10.52
C ASN A 209 0.72 5.97 9.17
N TYR A 210 0.14 6.76 8.28
CA TYR A 210 0.73 7.10 6.99
C TYR A 210 1.18 8.57 6.94
N ASP A 211 1.67 9.10 8.07
CA ASP A 211 2.13 10.51 8.19
C ASP A 211 3.17 10.87 7.11
N TYR A 212 4.03 9.93 6.75
CA TYR A 212 4.96 10.03 5.63
C TYR A 212 6.03 11.12 5.80
N GLY A 213 6.01 11.86 6.93
CA GLY A 213 6.73 13.11 7.05
C GLY A 213 6.24 14.17 6.07
N ALA A 214 4.96 14.14 5.75
CA ALA A 214 4.31 14.98 4.76
C ALA A 214 4.34 16.48 5.12
N PRO A 215 4.13 17.39 4.15
CA PRO A 215 3.95 18.83 4.40
C PRO A 215 2.85 19.13 5.41
N ILE A 216 1.75 18.39 5.38
CA ILE A 216 0.68 18.46 6.38
C ILE A 216 0.71 17.16 7.17
N SER A 217 0.89 17.26 8.50
CA SER A 217 0.95 16.10 9.39
C SER A 217 -0.41 15.42 9.53
N GLU A 218 -0.44 14.20 10.09
CA GLU A 218 -1.64 13.39 10.24
C GLU A 218 -2.78 14.10 10.98
N ASN A 219 -2.46 14.97 11.94
CA ASN A 219 -3.44 15.80 12.68
C ASN A 219 -3.81 17.12 12.00
N GLY A 220 -3.35 17.37 10.76
CA GLY A 220 -3.65 18.59 10.02
C GLY A 220 -2.71 19.78 10.28
N THR A 221 -1.68 19.63 11.10
CA THR A 221 -0.72 20.70 11.39
C THR A 221 0.21 20.93 10.19
N LEU A 222 0.39 22.19 9.80
CA LEU A 222 1.35 22.58 8.77
C LEU A 222 2.78 22.50 9.30
N THR A 223 3.59 21.68 8.65
CA THR A 223 4.99 21.43 9.03
C THR A 223 5.94 22.50 8.45
N ASP A 224 7.22 22.50 8.86
CA ASP A 224 8.25 23.35 8.24
C ASP A 224 8.47 22.97 6.77
N ARG A 225 8.25 21.70 6.41
CA ARG A 225 8.28 21.24 5.00
C ARG A 225 7.20 21.92 4.17
N TYR A 226 5.98 22.06 4.70
CA TYR A 226 4.91 22.82 4.05
C TYR A 226 5.34 24.28 3.80
N ARG A 227 5.89 24.94 4.82
CA ARG A 227 6.32 26.34 4.70
C ARG A 227 7.42 26.52 3.66
N THR A 228 8.40 25.61 3.66
CA THR A 228 9.51 25.60 2.69
C THR A 228 9.02 25.41 1.26
N PHE A 229 8.16 24.43 1.02
CA PHE A 229 7.63 24.16 -0.32
C PHE A 229 6.72 25.31 -0.81
N ARG A 230 5.86 25.82 0.08
CA ARG A 230 5.02 26.97 -0.23
C ARG A 230 5.86 28.19 -0.66
N GLN A 231 6.94 28.48 0.06
CA GLN A 231 7.85 29.56 -0.27
C GLN A 231 8.50 29.33 -1.65
N THR A 232 9.00 28.15 -1.91
CA THR A 232 9.60 27.80 -3.22
C THR A 232 8.61 27.97 -4.38
N ILE A 233 7.35 27.56 -4.19
CA ILE A 233 6.30 27.73 -5.19
C ILE A 233 5.96 29.21 -5.37
N GLN A 234 5.87 29.99 -4.27
CA GLN A 234 5.63 31.42 -4.35
C GLN A 234 6.76 32.17 -5.06
N ASP A 235 8.02 31.82 -4.77
CA ASP A 235 9.19 32.40 -5.43
C ASP A 235 9.22 32.10 -6.94
N TYR A 236 8.76 30.92 -7.34
CA TYR A 236 8.65 30.55 -8.75
C TYR A 236 7.60 31.40 -9.49
N TYR A 237 6.45 31.62 -8.87
CA TYR A 237 5.40 32.47 -9.47
C TYR A 237 5.71 33.96 -9.36
N GLY A 238 6.52 34.37 -8.39
CA GLY A 238 6.79 35.81 -8.13
C GLY A 238 5.51 36.61 -7.91
N ASP A 239 5.42 37.73 -8.59
CA ASP A 239 4.24 38.62 -8.54
C ASP A 239 3.11 38.19 -9.50
N THR A 240 3.35 37.22 -10.37
CA THR A 240 2.35 36.79 -11.37
C THR A 240 1.16 36.04 -10.76
N TYR A 241 1.39 35.34 -9.63
CA TYR A 241 0.34 34.69 -8.89
C TYR A 241 0.67 34.62 -7.40
N LYS A 242 -0.18 35.22 -6.58
CA LYS A 242 -0.04 35.13 -5.13
C LYS A 242 -0.80 33.95 -4.59
N LEU A 243 -0.07 33.02 -3.93
CA LEU A 243 -0.69 31.88 -3.28
C LEU A 243 -1.67 32.34 -2.19
N PRO A 244 -2.86 31.72 -2.09
CA PRO A 244 -3.81 32.05 -1.02
C PRO A 244 -3.19 31.73 0.34
N GLU A 245 -3.60 32.47 1.38
CA GLU A 245 -3.18 32.13 2.74
C GLU A 245 -3.74 30.78 3.16
N PRO A 246 -2.95 29.97 3.88
CA PRO A 246 -3.46 28.71 4.40
C PRO A 246 -4.58 28.97 5.41
N PRO A 247 -5.54 28.03 5.56
CA PRO A 247 -6.56 28.14 6.58
C PRO A 247 -5.93 28.15 7.99
N ALA A 248 -6.68 28.68 8.95
CA ALA A 248 -6.26 28.61 10.36
C ALA A 248 -6.01 27.16 10.78
N GLN A 249 -5.00 26.98 11.63
CA GLN A 249 -4.72 25.63 12.17
C GLN A 249 -5.91 25.16 13.00
N PRO A 250 -6.30 23.88 12.89
CA PRO A 250 -7.36 23.33 13.73
C PRO A 250 -6.95 23.38 15.21
N GLU A 251 -7.93 23.63 16.07
CA GLU A 251 -7.72 23.50 17.51
C GLU A 251 -7.39 22.04 17.86
N MET A 252 -6.38 21.87 18.67
CA MET A 252 -5.94 20.54 19.13
C MET A 252 -6.62 20.21 20.44
N MET A 253 -7.22 19.01 20.51
CA MET A 253 -7.80 18.48 21.76
C MET A 253 -6.73 17.67 22.50
N GLU A 254 -6.49 18.01 23.76
CA GLU A 254 -5.74 17.18 24.68
C GLU A 254 -6.71 16.26 25.42
N LEU A 255 -6.57 14.94 25.23
CA LEU A 255 -7.39 13.96 25.92
C LEU A 255 -6.77 13.63 27.28
N PRO A 256 -7.58 13.59 28.36
CA PRO A 256 -7.10 13.12 29.65
C PRO A 256 -6.74 11.64 29.59
N PRO A 257 -5.95 11.12 30.53
CA PRO A 257 -5.70 9.69 30.64
C PRO A 257 -7.01 8.90 30.72
N ILE A 258 -7.16 7.90 29.85
CA ILE A 258 -8.35 7.04 29.79
C ILE A 258 -8.06 5.74 30.55
N THR A 259 -8.90 5.41 31.51
CA THR A 259 -8.85 4.13 32.22
C THR A 259 -9.90 3.18 31.66
N PHE A 260 -9.46 2.04 31.13
CA PHE A 260 -10.37 0.99 30.68
C PHE A 260 -11.00 0.29 31.88
N THR A 261 -12.32 0.35 31.97
CA THR A 261 -13.11 -0.26 33.08
C THR A 261 -13.73 -1.60 32.67
N GLU A 262 -13.77 -1.90 31.39
CA GLU A 262 -14.34 -3.12 30.83
C GLU A 262 -13.31 -3.88 30.03
N THR A 263 -13.17 -5.18 30.23
CA THR A 263 -12.27 -6.07 29.52
C THR A 263 -12.97 -7.39 29.18
N ALA A 264 -12.57 -8.02 28.08
CA ALA A 264 -13.02 -9.37 27.72
C ALA A 264 -11.80 -10.24 27.42
N GLY A 265 -11.73 -11.40 28.02
CA GLY A 265 -10.68 -12.38 27.72
C GLY A 265 -10.84 -12.92 26.30
N MET A 266 -9.74 -13.00 25.54
CA MET A 266 -9.72 -13.47 24.14
C MET A 266 -10.42 -14.83 23.97
N PHE A 267 -10.18 -15.78 24.87
CA PHE A 267 -10.75 -17.13 24.82
C PHE A 267 -12.14 -17.26 25.43
N SER A 268 -12.68 -16.22 26.06
CA SER A 268 -13.95 -16.30 26.79
C SER A 268 -15.19 -16.25 25.90
N ARG A 269 -15.05 -15.75 24.66
CA ARG A 269 -16.16 -15.58 23.69
C ARG A 269 -15.71 -15.87 22.26
N LEU A 270 -15.26 -17.11 22.04
CA LEU A 270 -14.90 -17.55 20.68
C LEU A 270 -16.17 -17.75 19.85
N PRO A 271 -16.14 -17.45 18.54
CA PRO A 271 -17.21 -17.78 17.62
C PRO A 271 -17.39 -19.29 17.46
N GLN A 272 -18.46 -19.70 16.82
CA GLN A 272 -18.65 -21.12 16.48
C GLN A 272 -17.50 -21.61 15.59
N PRO A 273 -16.87 -22.75 15.91
CA PRO A 273 -15.71 -23.21 15.18
C PRO A 273 -16.09 -23.79 13.81
N SER A 274 -15.24 -23.57 12.83
CA SER A 274 -15.27 -24.30 11.57
C SER A 274 -14.39 -25.55 11.71
N ILE A 275 -14.99 -26.74 11.75
CA ILE A 275 -14.28 -28.01 11.93
C ILE A 275 -13.67 -28.46 10.60
N ARG A 276 -12.36 -28.69 10.58
CA ARG A 276 -11.58 -29.12 9.42
C ARG A 276 -10.61 -30.23 9.82
N LYS A 277 -10.19 -31.03 8.84
CA LYS A 277 -9.12 -32.03 9.04
C LYS A 277 -7.75 -31.37 9.20
N GLU A 278 -7.53 -30.32 8.42
CA GLU A 278 -6.27 -29.58 8.34
C GLU A 278 -6.53 -28.09 8.53
N PRO A 279 -5.53 -27.33 9.02
CA PRO A 279 -5.61 -25.88 9.05
C PRO A 279 -5.83 -25.32 7.64
N VAL A 280 -6.70 -24.34 7.52
CA VAL A 280 -6.94 -23.59 6.29
C VAL A 280 -6.68 -22.11 6.55
N HIS A 281 -6.28 -21.37 5.53
CA HIS A 281 -6.05 -19.93 5.65
C HIS A 281 -7.37 -19.16 5.81
N MET A 282 -7.30 -17.93 6.36
CA MET A 282 -8.50 -17.16 6.70
C MET A 282 -9.36 -16.81 5.48
N GLU A 283 -8.76 -16.60 4.32
CA GLU A 283 -9.45 -16.27 3.08
C GLU A 283 -10.34 -17.42 2.58
N ALA A 284 -9.93 -18.66 2.79
CA ALA A 284 -10.76 -19.83 2.50
C ALA A 284 -12.00 -19.92 3.40
N LEU A 285 -11.98 -19.24 4.56
CA LEU A 285 -13.12 -19.09 5.47
C LEU A 285 -13.94 -17.83 5.20
N GLY A 286 -13.55 -17.02 4.20
CA GLY A 286 -14.21 -15.75 3.88
C GLY A 286 -13.81 -14.60 4.80
N GLN A 287 -12.76 -14.75 5.60
CA GLN A 287 -12.21 -13.70 6.44
C GLN A 287 -11.02 -13.03 5.72
N SER A 288 -11.00 -11.71 5.68
CA SER A 288 -9.93 -10.96 5.00
C SER A 288 -8.93 -10.33 5.97
N LEU A 289 -9.31 -9.97 7.19
CA LEU A 289 -8.53 -9.14 8.09
C LEU A 289 -8.53 -9.68 9.52
N GLY A 290 -7.54 -9.28 10.30
CA GLY A 290 -7.47 -9.50 11.73
C GLY A 290 -6.82 -10.81 12.13
N PHE A 291 -7.55 -11.66 12.86
CA PHE A 291 -6.96 -12.81 13.54
C PHE A 291 -7.71 -14.11 13.21
N ILE A 292 -6.97 -15.21 13.20
CA ILE A 292 -7.53 -16.57 13.14
C ILE A 292 -6.99 -17.42 14.29
N LEU A 293 -7.85 -18.23 14.90
CA LEU A 293 -7.48 -19.17 15.94
C LEU A 293 -7.63 -20.60 15.45
N TYR A 294 -6.53 -21.31 15.41
CA TYR A 294 -6.52 -22.77 15.18
C TYR A 294 -6.49 -23.48 16.52
N ARG A 295 -7.43 -24.38 16.76
CA ARG A 295 -7.53 -25.17 17.99
C ARG A 295 -7.58 -26.65 17.71
N THR A 296 -6.76 -27.43 18.44
CA THR A 296 -6.77 -28.88 18.36
C THR A 296 -6.55 -29.51 19.74
N LYS A 297 -6.76 -30.81 19.85
CA LYS A 297 -6.42 -31.62 21.01
C LYS A 297 -5.20 -32.47 20.71
N VAL A 298 -4.25 -32.47 21.62
CA VAL A 298 -2.99 -33.26 21.48
C VAL A 298 -2.78 -34.10 22.71
N GLN A 299 -2.48 -35.39 22.48
CA GLN A 299 -2.14 -36.33 23.55
C GLN A 299 -0.64 -36.16 23.89
N GLY A 300 -0.38 -35.71 25.11
CA GLY A 300 0.97 -35.66 25.69
C GLY A 300 1.38 -36.96 26.39
N PRO A 301 2.65 -37.05 26.88
CA PRO A 301 3.60 -35.94 26.95
C PRO A 301 4.32 -35.69 25.61
N VAL A 302 4.48 -34.41 25.24
CA VAL A 302 5.27 -33.97 24.10
C VAL A 302 6.17 -32.80 24.51
N LYS A 303 7.43 -32.87 24.12
CA LYS A 303 8.38 -31.75 24.22
C LYS A 303 9.14 -31.65 22.91
N GLY A 304 9.07 -30.52 22.25
CA GLY A 304 9.73 -30.31 20.96
C GLY A 304 9.38 -28.99 20.31
N GLU A 305 9.79 -28.87 19.07
CA GLU A 305 9.52 -27.73 18.25
C GLU A 305 8.21 -27.92 17.48
N LEU A 306 7.31 -26.93 17.58
CA LEU A 306 6.10 -26.83 16.76
C LEU A 306 6.42 -25.96 15.55
N LYS A 307 6.43 -26.53 14.37
CA LYS A 307 6.65 -25.84 13.11
C LYS A 307 5.31 -25.48 12.45
N MET A 308 5.19 -24.24 11.96
CA MET A 308 4.00 -23.68 11.32
C MET A 308 4.34 -23.31 9.86
N ASN A 309 4.13 -24.25 8.94
CA ASN A 309 4.42 -24.03 7.53
C ASN A 309 3.48 -22.93 6.96
N ASN A 310 4.03 -22.04 6.13
CA ASN A 310 3.30 -20.95 5.47
C ASN A 310 2.53 -20.04 6.44
N MET A 311 3.05 -19.88 7.67
CA MET A 311 2.45 -18.96 8.63
C MET A 311 2.57 -17.51 8.14
N GLN A 312 1.44 -16.80 8.16
CA GLN A 312 1.34 -15.37 7.78
C GLN A 312 0.40 -14.67 8.77
N ASP A 313 0.93 -13.78 9.66
CA ASP A 313 2.34 -13.29 9.70
C ASP A 313 2.98 -13.54 11.06
N ARG A 314 2.17 -13.54 12.16
CA ARG A 314 2.64 -13.73 13.52
C ARG A 314 1.74 -14.69 14.29
N ALA A 315 2.32 -15.73 14.87
CA ALA A 315 1.59 -16.70 15.66
C ALA A 315 2.00 -16.67 17.13
N ILE A 316 1.04 -16.88 18.02
CA ILE A 316 1.27 -17.14 19.44
C ILE A 316 0.66 -18.50 19.78
N VAL A 317 1.46 -19.37 20.38
CA VAL A 317 1.06 -20.73 20.76
C VAL A 317 0.73 -20.82 22.23
N TYR A 318 -0.40 -21.47 22.53
CA TYR A 318 -0.87 -21.73 23.88
C TYR A 318 -1.14 -23.23 24.08
N VAL A 319 -0.89 -23.72 25.28
CA VAL A 319 -1.33 -25.04 25.76
C VAL A 319 -2.21 -24.81 26.99
N ASP A 320 -3.46 -25.25 26.93
CA ASP A 320 -4.49 -25.01 27.95
C ASP A 320 -4.56 -23.54 28.41
N GLY A 321 -4.48 -22.61 27.43
CA GLY A 321 -4.51 -21.17 27.67
C GLY A 321 -3.20 -20.57 28.20
N LYS A 322 -2.16 -21.37 28.44
CA LYS A 322 -0.82 -20.87 28.84
C LYS A 322 0.07 -20.69 27.62
N ARG A 323 0.55 -19.45 27.42
CA ARG A 323 1.48 -19.13 26.35
C ARG A 323 2.76 -19.98 26.44
N GLN A 324 3.13 -20.63 25.35
CA GLN A 324 4.37 -21.41 25.17
C GLN A 324 5.44 -20.59 24.43
N GLY A 325 5.08 -19.99 23.30
CA GLY A 325 6.00 -19.28 22.45
C GLY A 325 5.29 -18.43 21.41
N ALA A 326 6.07 -17.86 20.52
CA ALA A 326 5.58 -17.13 19.35
C ALA A 326 6.54 -17.34 18.18
N ALA A 327 6.01 -17.24 16.97
CA ALA A 327 6.77 -17.16 15.74
C ALA A 327 6.38 -15.88 14.99
N ASP A 328 7.32 -15.30 14.23
CA ASP A 328 7.12 -14.00 13.60
C ASP A 328 7.86 -13.94 12.26
N ARG A 329 7.08 -13.76 11.20
CA ARG A 329 7.58 -13.72 9.81
C ARG A 329 8.62 -12.61 9.57
N ARG A 330 8.54 -11.49 10.32
CA ARG A 330 9.52 -10.39 10.23
C ARG A 330 10.94 -10.85 10.53
N TYR A 331 11.07 -11.85 11.40
CA TYR A 331 12.35 -12.41 11.83
C TYR A 331 12.64 -13.78 11.18
N LYS A 332 11.85 -14.16 10.17
CA LYS A 332 11.97 -15.47 9.49
C LYS A 332 11.79 -16.66 10.46
N GLN A 333 10.96 -16.49 11.49
CA GLN A 333 10.60 -17.50 12.46
C GLN A 333 9.28 -18.15 12.02
N ASP A 334 9.28 -19.46 11.89
CA ASP A 334 8.12 -20.28 11.53
C ASP A 334 7.84 -21.38 12.58
N SER A 335 8.52 -21.33 13.73
CA SER A 335 8.41 -22.33 14.77
C SER A 335 8.62 -21.77 16.17
N CYS A 336 8.18 -22.50 17.17
CA CYS A 336 8.53 -22.27 18.58
C CYS A 336 8.51 -23.58 19.38
N ASP A 337 9.25 -23.59 20.49
CA ASP A 337 9.25 -24.72 21.41
C ASP A 337 7.92 -24.85 22.16
N VAL A 338 7.44 -26.10 22.32
CA VAL A 338 6.23 -26.41 23.07
C VAL A 338 6.46 -27.55 24.05
N VAL A 339 5.78 -27.46 25.19
CA VAL A 339 5.73 -28.52 26.17
C VAL A 339 4.27 -28.84 26.46
N ILE A 340 3.86 -30.07 26.15
CA ILE A 340 2.54 -30.63 26.42
C ILE A 340 2.69 -31.68 27.50
N PRO A 341 2.10 -31.53 28.70
CA PRO A 341 2.18 -32.54 29.77
C PRO A 341 1.52 -33.87 29.41
N SER A 342 1.60 -34.87 30.27
CA SER A 342 0.86 -36.15 30.10
C SER A 342 -0.65 -35.87 30.15
N GLY A 343 -1.39 -36.51 29.24
CA GLY A 343 -2.84 -36.36 29.13
C GLY A 343 -3.28 -35.66 27.83
N LEU A 344 -4.57 -35.40 27.72
CA LEU A 344 -5.15 -34.77 26.56
C LEU A 344 -5.27 -33.23 26.80
N HIS A 345 -4.57 -32.45 26.01
CA HIS A 345 -4.45 -31.00 26.18
C HIS A 345 -4.98 -30.23 24.95
N THR A 346 -5.46 -29.01 25.18
CA THR A 346 -5.83 -28.10 24.11
C THR A 346 -4.61 -27.31 23.66
N VAL A 347 -4.33 -27.36 22.38
CA VAL A 347 -3.29 -26.53 21.73
C VAL A 347 -4.00 -25.50 20.87
N ASP A 348 -3.68 -24.24 21.12
CA ASP A 348 -4.20 -23.07 20.40
C ASP A 348 -3.04 -22.37 19.68
N ILE A 349 -3.22 -22.09 18.39
CA ILE A 349 -2.32 -21.24 17.62
C ILE A 349 -3.14 -20.01 17.17
N PHE A 350 -2.81 -18.86 17.74
CA PHE A 350 -3.46 -17.59 17.45
C PHE A 350 -2.61 -16.81 16.47
N VAL A 351 -3.11 -16.63 15.25
CA VAL A 351 -2.38 -16.02 14.13
C VAL A 351 -2.96 -14.65 13.82
N GLU A 352 -2.09 -13.68 13.69
CA GLU A 352 -2.35 -12.30 13.30
C GLU A 352 -1.92 -12.07 11.85
N ASN A 353 -2.82 -11.55 11.02
CA ASN A 353 -2.49 -10.94 9.74
C ASN A 353 -2.00 -9.50 10.03
N MET A 354 -0.72 -9.25 9.83
CA MET A 354 -0.10 -7.94 10.09
C MET A 354 -0.12 -7.01 8.86
N GLY A 355 -0.79 -7.40 7.80
CA GLY A 355 -0.90 -6.71 6.52
C GLY A 355 -0.33 -7.55 5.36
N ARG A 356 -1.11 -7.69 4.29
CA ARG A 356 -0.65 -8.38 3.09
C ARG A 356 0.27 -7.49 2.29
N ILE A 357 1.20 -8.14 1.60
CA ILE A 357 2.19 -7.43 0.80
C ILE A 357 1.48 -6.59 -0.27
N ASN A 358 1.74 -5.30 -0.26
CA ASN A 358 1.22 -4.32 -1.23
C ASN A 358 2.22 -4.01 -2.34
N PHE A 359 3.53 -4.16 -2.08
CA PHE A 359 4.61 -3.85 -3.02
C PHE A 359 5.75 -4.87 -2.93
N GLY A 360 6.40 -5.13 -4.08
CA GLY A 360 7.51 -6.07 -4.23
C GLY A 360 7.15 -7.29 -5.08
N GLY A 361 8.08 -8.24 -5.17
CA GLY A 361 7.92 -9.43 -6.03
C GLY A 361 6.95 -10.49 -5.52
N GLN A 362 6.42 -10.34 -4.32
CA GLN A 362 5.56 -11.33 -3.64
C GLN A 362 4.27 -10.68 -3.13
N ILE A 363 3.54 -10.02 -4.03
CA ILE A 363 2.20 -9.50 -3.72
C ILE A 363 1.24 -10.68 -3.54
N GLN A 364 0.99 -11.05 -2.27
CA GLN A 364 0.11 -12.15 -1.85
C GLN A 364 -0.49 -11.85 -0.49
#